data_d5e8c9c98619a38391cecccbbcba012a
#
_entry.id   d5e8c9c98619a38391cecccbbcba012a
#
_cell.length_a   1.000
_cell.length_b   1.000
_cell.length_c   1.000
_cell.angle_alpha   90.00
_cell.angle_beta   90.00
_cell.angle_gamma   90.00
#
_symmetry.space_group_name_H-M   'P 1'
#
loop_
_entity.id
_entity.type
_entity.pdbx_description
1 polymer ?
#
loop_
_entity_poly.entity_id
_entity_poly.type
_entity_poly.pdbx_seq_one_letter_code
_entity_poly.pdbx_strand_id
1 'polypeptide(L)'
;MDYLPLIQQLGYKELHSTQLIQSLWGGYGELVRVFADKTSIIVKHIALPETQNHPRGWNTTLSHQRKINSYQVELHWYQNFVPLLHKNCSAPLPLKIVEQEHTCLLAMQDLHQLGYVDTVKEANPMHLSACLKWLAWFHATHIQNPGDKLWESGTYWHIETRPDELEALLDPVLKKHAKQIDLKLKGAPFQTLVHGDAKLANFCFTADGKQAAAVDFQYVGKGCAMKDVALFMSSAVAPQQCTEKEQWILDTYFGHLREAIDSTQPKLSYSEVEKAWRPLFCIAWADFQRFVKGWSPSHWKINDYTEALTKQAIEAINKQA
;
A
#
# COMPACT_ATOMS: atom_id res chain seq x y z
N MET A 1 -2.73 -26.19 9.10
CA MET A 1 -3.73 -25.81 10.15
C MET A 1 -5.09 -26.45 9.82
N ASP A 2 -5.89 -26.81 10.85
CA ASP A 2 -7.28 -27.23 10.62
C ASP A 2 -8.18 -25.98 10.64
N TYR A 3 -8.85 -25.71 9.52
CA TYR A 3 -9.76 -24.57 9.37
C TYR A 3 -11.23 -24.92 9.67
N LEU A 4 -11.55 -26.18 9.95
CA LEU A 4 -12.94 -26.59 10.21
C LEU A 4 -13.58 -25.83 11.37
N PRO A 5 -12.92 -25.61 12.54
CA PRO A 5 -13.51 -24.83 13.63
C PRO A 5 -13.81 -23.36 13.24
N LEU A 6 -12.95 -22.74 12.42
CA LEU A 6 -13.18 -21.38 11.91
C LEU A 6 -14.40 -21.34 11.00
N ILE A 7 -14.49 -22.28 10.05
CA ILE A 7 -15.59 -22.39 9.10
C ILE A 7 -16.94 -22.57 9.82
N GLN A 8 -16.99 -23.44 10.83
CA GLN A 8 -18.19 -23.66 11.63
C GLN A 8 -18.61 -22.40 12.42
N GLN A 9 -17.65 -21.65 12.98
CA GLN A 9 -17.92 -20.38 13.66
C GLN A 9 -18.44 -19.29 12.71
N LEU A 10 -18.15 -19.38 11.43
CA LEU A 10 -18.67 -18.51 10.37
C LEU A 10 -20.04 -18.97 9.83
N GLY A 11 -20.58 -20.09 10.34
CA GLY A 11 -21.89 -20.63 9.97
C GLY A 11 -21.87 -21.55 8.75
N TYR A 12 -20.69 -21.90 8.23
CA TYR A 12 -20.57 -22.89 7.16
C TYR A 12 -20.58 -24.31 7.74
N LYS A 13 -21.10 -25.28 6.97
CA LYS A 13 -21.28 -26.66 7.41
C LYS A 13 -20.11 -27.56 7.05
N GLU A 14 -19.59 -27.42 5.85
CA GLU A 14 -18.61 -28.33 5.27
C GLU A 14 -17.36 -27.58 4.80
N LEU A 15 -16.20 -28.08 5.18
CA LEU A 15 -14.91 -27.70 4.65
C LEU A 15 -14.57 -28.67 3.50
N HIS A 16 -14.48 -28.18 2.26
CA HIS A 16 -14.20 -29.01 1.11
C HIS A 16 -12.70 -29.15 0.84
N SER A 17 -12.00 -28.03 0.76
CA SER A 17 -10.56 -28.02 0.48
C SER A 17 -9.93 -26.67 0.86
N THR A 18 -8.60 -26.63 0.81
CA THR A 18 -7.81 -25.43 0.99
C THR A 18 -6.81 -25.27 -0.14
N GLN A 19 -6.54 -24.05 -0.53
CA GLN A 19 -5.54 -23.69 -1.53
C GLN A 19 -4.58 -22.67 -0.96
N LEU A 20 -3.30 -23.01 -0.86
CA LEU A 20 -2.27 -22.03 -0.51
C LEU A 20 -2.15 -21.01 -1.65
N ILE A 21 -2.37 -19.73 -1.33
CA ILE A 21 -2.18 -18.62 -2.28
C ILE A 21 -0.72 -18.19 -2.24
N GLN A 22 -0.19 -17.94 -1.03
CA GLN A 22 1.23 -17.58 -0.84
C GLN A 22 1.67 -17.78 0.61
N SER A 23 2.96 -18.01 0.80
CA SER A 23 3.61 -17.90 2.12
C SER A 23 3.85 -16.43 2.45
N LEU A 24 3.62 -16.01 3.70
CA LEU A 24 3.89 -14.66 4.13
C LEU A 24 5.39 -14.42 4.25
N TRP A 25 5.78 -13.17 4.01
CA TRP A 25 7.16 -12.75 4.00
C TRP A 25 7.88 -13.08 5.31
N GLY A 26 9.09 -13.66 5.20
CA GLY A 26 9.90 -14.01 6.37
C GLY A 26 9.41 -15.21 7.17
N GLY A 27 8.49 -16.02 6.64
CA GLY A 27 7.98 -17.21 7.34
C GLY A 27 6.96 -16.89 8.43
N TYR A 28 6.35 -15.70 8.40
CA TYR A 28 5.34 -15.27 9.37
C TYR A 28 3.96 -15.87 9.13
N GLY A 29 3.82 -16.92 8.33
CA GLY A 29 2.56 -17.61 8.09
C GLY A 29 2.18 -17.73 6.62
N GLU A 30 0.89 -17.83 6.36
CA GLU A 30 0.36 -18.14 5.03
C GLU A 30 -0.95 -17.40 4.73
N LEU A 31 -1.22 -17.19 3.44
CA LEU A 31 -2.51 -16.75 2.90
C LEU A 31 -3.14 -17.93 2.17
N VAL A 32 -4.33 -18.32 2.60
CA VAL A 32 -5.01 -19.53 2.14
C VAL A 32 -6.43 -19.20 1.67
N ARG A 33 -6.83 -19.74 0.52
CA ARG A 33 -8.24 -19.80 0.13
C ARG A 33 -8.84 -21.06 0.71
N VAL A 34 -9.92 -20.91 1.45
CA VAL A 34 -10.66 -22.00 2.10
C VAL A 34 -12.01 -22.15 1.41
N PHE A 35 -12.26 -23.31 0.83
CA PHE A 35 -13.51 -23.64 0.15
C PHE A 35 -14.46 -24.30 1.16
N ALA A 36 -15.61 -23.67 1.38
CA ALA A 36 -16.62 -24.13 2.32
C ALA A 36 -18.01 -24.02 1.71
N ASP A 37 -18.84 -25.04 1.88
CA ASP A 37 -20.17 -25.16 1.27
C ASP A 37 -20.12 -24.87 -0.25
N LYS A 38 -20.76 -23.79 -0.71
CA LYS A 38 -20.77 -23.35 -2.12
C LYS A 38 -19.95 -22.07 -2.37
N THR A 39 -19.08 -21.69 -1.44
CA THR A 39 -18.32 -20.44 -1.49
C THR A 39 -16.86 -20.64 -1.11
N SER A 40 -16.10 -19.58 -1.15
CA SER A 40 -14.73 -19.53 -0.62
C SER A 40 -14.53 -18.27 0.21
N ILE A 41 -13.61 -18.35 1.17
CA ILE A 41 -13.11 -17.25 1.97
C ILE A 41 -11.59 -17.21 1.90
N ILE A 42 -11.01 -16.06 2.19
CA ILE A 42 -9.56 -15.92 2.33
C ILE A 42 -9.21 -15.87 3.82
N VAL A 43 -8.22 -16.66 4.21
CA VAL A 43 -7.68 -16.67 5.57
C VAL A 43 -6.20 -16.30 5.51
N LYS A 44 -5.85 -15.18 6.14
CA LYS A 44 -4.47 -14.81 6.43
C LYS A 44 -4.13 -15.36 7.83
N HIS A 45 -3.35 -16.43 7.85
CA HIS A 45 -2.83 -17.03 9.07
C HIS A 45 -1.46 -16.46 9.36
N ILE A 46 -1.35 -15.70 10.43
CA ILE A 46 -0.11 -15.09 10.90
C ILE A 46 0.39 -15.91 12.07
N ALA A 47 1.62 -16.41 11.99
CA ALA A 47 2.29 -17.13 13.06
C ALA A 47 3.66 -16.46 13.31
N LEU A 48 3.87 -15.94 14.51
CA LEU A 48 5.12 -15.29 14.87
C LEU A 48 6.19 -16.37 15.11
N PRO A 49 7.33 -16.37 14.40
CA PRO A 49 8.37 -17.36 14.60
C PRO A 49 9.03 -17.17 15.97
N GLU A 50 9.24 -18.28 16.68
CA GLU A 50 9.90 -18.29 17.99
C GLU A 50 11.40 -17.94 17.90
N THR A 51 12.03 -18.11 16.75
CA THR A 51 13.45 -17.83 16.51
C THR A 51 13.69 -16.99 15.26
N GLN A 52 14.58 -16.01 15.41
CA GLN A 52 14.89 -15.02 14.37
C GLN A 52 15.90 -15.57 13.37
N ASN A 53 15.49 -16.37 12.40
CA ASN A 53 16.32 -16.75 11.25
C ASN A 53 15.76 -16.19 9.95
N HIS A 54 16.13 -14.96 9.59
CA HIS A 54 15.72 -14.35 8.33
C HIS A 54 16.78 -14.58 7.23
N PRO A 55 16.40 -15.08 6.03
CA PRO A 55 17.34 -15.46 4.95
C PRO A 55 18.22 -14.30 4.42
N ARG A 56 17.84 -13.04 4.68
CA ARG A 56 18.57 -11.82 4.25
C ARG A 56 19.18 -11.03 5.41
N GLY A 57 19.39 -11.63 6.58
CA GLY A 57 20.06 -10.97 7.70
C GLY A 57 19.30 -9.83 8.39
N TRP A 58 17.98 -9.68 8.13
CA TRP A 58 17.13 -8.69 8.79
C TRP A 58 16.67 -9.15 10.17
N ASN A 59 17.63 -9.60 10.98
CA ASN A 59 17.41 -10.16 12.32
C ASN A 59 17.48 -9.10 13.42
N THR A 60 17.30 -7.80 13.07
CA THR A 60 17.27 -6.76 14.09
C THR A 60 15.95 -6.79 14.84
N THR A 61 16.00 -6.48 16.14
CA THR A 61 14.81 -6.31 16.98
C THR A 61 13.83 -5.31 16.35
N LEU A 62 14.35 -4.27 15.70
CA LEU A 62 13.55 -3.26 14.99
C LEU A 62 12.78 -3.84 13.79
N SER A 63 13.42 -4.69 12.99
CA SER A 63 12.77 -5.32 11.82
C SER A 63 11.64 -6.25 12.25
N HIS A 64 11.85 -7.04 13.32
CA HIS A 64 10.83 -7.91 13.89
C HIS A 64 9.67 -7.09 14.49
N GLN A 65 9.97 -6.07 15.30
CA GLN A 65 8.95 -5.20 15.90
C GLN A 65 8.11 -4.48 14.84
N ARG A 66 8.77 -3.96 13.79
CA ARG A 66 8.08 -3.36 12.63
C ARG A 66 7.11 -4.35 11.97
N LYS A 67 7.52 -5.62 11.85
CA LYS A 67 6.68 -6.65 11.24
C LYS A 67 5.47 -6.98 12.12
N ILE A 68 5.67 -7.13 13.43
CA ILE A 68 4.56 -7.31 14.38
C ILE A 68 3.58 -6.13 14.28
N ASN A 69 4.10 -4.90 14.36
CA ASN A 69 3.26 -3.69 14.27
C ASN A 69 2.49 -3.62 12.95
N SER A 70 3.10 -4.05 11.82
CA SER A 70 2.43 -4.06 10.52
C SER A 70 1.20 -4.99 10.51
N TYR A 71 1.25 -6.12 11.20
CA TYR A 71 0.09 -7.00 11.33
C TYR A 71 -0.98 -6.41 12.26
N GLN A 72 -0.58 -5.79 13.38
CA GLN A 72 -1.53 -5.14 14.29
C GLN A 72 -2.28 -3.99 13.58
N VAL A 73 -1.56 -3.18 12.80
CA VAL A 73 -2.15 -2.12 11.96
C VAL A 73 -3.13 -2.71 10.95
N GLU A 74 -2.75 -3.79 10.25
CA GLU A 74 -3.61 -4.44 9.28
C GLU A 74 -4.89 -4.97 9.91
N LEU A 75 -4.81 -5.66 11.05
CA LEU A 75 -5.99 -6.17 11.77
C LEU A 75 -6.90 -5.02 12.20
N HIS A 76 -6.31 -3.95 12.77
CA HIS A 76 -7.06 -2.78 13.17
C HIS A 76 -7.75 -2.10 11.99
N TRP A 77 -7.07 -2.01 10.84
CA TRP A 77 -7.62 -1.48 9.59
C TRP A 77 -8.82 -2.30 9.12
N TYR A 78 -8.67 -3.62 9.03
CA TYR A 78 -9.78 -4.48 8.62
C TYR A 78 -10.98 -4.39 9.56
N GLN A 79 -10.74 -4.33 10.86
CA GLN A 79 -11.82 -4.29 11.86
C GLN A 79 -12.58 -2.96 11.87
N ASN A 80 -11.89 -1.83 11.70
CA ASN A 80 -12.45 -0.51 12.02
C ASN A 80 -12.63 0.40 10.80
N PHE A 81 -11.89 0.19 9.72
CA PHE A 81 -11.91 1.08 8.55
C PHE A 81 -12.53 0.44 7.32
N VAL A 82 -12.23 -0.82 7.02
CA VAL A 82 -12.75 -1.49 5.82
C VAL A 82 -14.28 -1.49 5.76
N PRO A 83 -15.04 -1.72 6.85
CA PRO A 83 -16.50 -1.65 6.83
C PRO A 83 -17.06 -0.26 6.48
N LEU A 84 -16.24 0.79 6.62
CA LEU A 84 -16.62 2.19 6.38
C LEU A 84 -16.11 2.73 5.04
N LEU A 85 -15.41 1.91 4.25
CA LEU A 85 -14.87 2.33 2.97
C LEU A 85 -15.95 2.77 2.00
N HIS A 86 -15.66 3.81 1.25
CA HIS A 86 -16.55 4.24 0.17
C HIS A 86 -16.66 3.16 -0.92
N LYS A 87 -17.84 3.01 -1.53
CA LYS A 87 -18.12 1.99 -2.57
C LYS A 87 -17.15 1.96 -3.74
N ASN A 88 -16.44 3.06 -4.01
CA ASN A 88 -15.39 3.13 -5.03
C ASN A 88 -14.00 2.71 -4.53
N CYS A 89 -13.88 2.30 -3.26
CA CYS A 89 -12.66 1.82 -2.64
C CYS A 89 -12.86 0.37 -2.18
N SER A 90 -13.13 -0.55 -3.11
CA SER A 90 -13.39 -1.95 -2.77
C SER A 90 -12.18 -2.59 -2.09
N ALA A 91 -12.46 -3.32 -1.01
CA ALA A 91 -11.53 -4.18 -0.28
C ALA A 91 -12.31 -5.37 0.29
N PRO A 92 -11.69 -6.52 0.59
CA PRO A 92 -12.39 -7.65 1.17
C PRO A 92 -12.88 -7.30 2.59
N LEU A 93 -14.17 -7.48 2.88
CA LEU A 93 -14.68 -7.27 4.24
C LEU A 93 -14.15 -8.36 5.19
N PRO A 94 -13.78 -8.00 6.42
CA PRO A 94 -13.42 -8.99 7.44
C PRO A 94 -14.65 -9.79 7.84
N LEU A 95 -14.50 -11.10 7.92
CA LEU A 95 -15.53 -12.02 8.41
C LEU A 95 -15.28 -12.37 9.87
N LYS A 96 -14.03 -12.59 10.23
CA LYS A 96 -13.61 -12.88 11.59
C LYS A 96 -12.14 -12.59 11.81
N ILE A 97 -11.82 -12.06 12.97
CA ILE A 97 -10.46 -11.92 13.47
C ILE A 97 -10.35 -12.76 14.75
N VAL A 98 -9.31 -13.59 14.84
CA VAL A 98 -8.99 -14.40 16.01
C VAL A 98 -7.56 -14.12 16.39
N GLU A 99 -7.34 -13.54 17.56
CA GLU A 99 -6.00 -13.24 18.09
C GLU A 99 -5.68 -14.19 19.23
N GLN A 100 -4.50 -14.78 19.20
CA GLN A 100 -3.90 -15.62 20.23
C GLN A 100 -2.47 -15.12 20.49
N GLU A 101 -1.84 -15.61 21.56
CA GLU A 101 -0.53 -15.09 22.02
C GLU A 101 0.55 -15.01 20.93
N HIS A 102 0.63 -16.02 20.06
CA HIS A 102 1.66 -16.09 18.98
C HIS A 102 1.07 -16.24 17.59
N THR A 103 -0.24 -16.25 17.46
CA THR A 103 -0.92 -16.44 16.17
C THR A 103 -2.09 -15.51 16.00
N CYS A 104 -2.35 -15.12 14.75
CA CYS A 104 -3.56 -14.40 14.42
C CYS A 104 -4.16 -14.93 13.12
N LEU A 105 -5.49 -15.01 13.08
CA LEU A 105 -6.25 -15.34 11.89
C LEU A 105 -7.10 -14.15 11.50
N LEU A 106 -6.94 -13.69 10.28
CA LEU A 106 -7.83 -12.75 9.62
C LEU A 106 -8.58 -13.51 8.51
N ALA A 107 -9.83 -13.87 8.78
CA ALA A 107 -10.74 -14.39 7.78
C ALA A 107 -11.48 -13.23 7.10
N MET A 108 -11.49 -13.20 5.77
CA MET A 108 -12.09 -12.14 4.97
C MET A 108 -12.81 -12.70 3.75
N GLN A 109 -13.67 -11.88 3.14
CA GLN A 109 -14.31 -12.22 1.88
C GLN A 109 -13.29 -12.60 0.80
N ASP A 110 -13.61 -13.56 -0.02
CA ASP A 110 -12.85 -13.82 -1.25
C ASP A 110 -13.31 -12.85 -2.34
N LEU A 111 -12.43 -11.95 -2.76
CA LEU A 111 -12.69 -10.98 -3.81
C LEU A 111 -13.13 -11.64 -5.13
N HIS A 112 -12.68 -12.87 -5.39
CA HIS A 112 -13.12 -13.65 -6.55
C HIS A 112 -14.64 -13.85 -6.55
N GLN A 113 -15.25 -14.11 -5.38
CA GLN A 113 -16.70 -14.24 -5.22
C GLN A 113 -17.45 -12.90 -5.42
N LEU A 114 -16.74 -11.79 -5.33
CA LEU A 114 -17.26 -10.44 -5.55
C LEU A 114 -17.04 -9.92 -6.99
N GLY A 115 -16.54 -10.79 -7.88
CA GLY A 115 -16.30 -10.45 -9.28
C GLY A 115 -14.91 -9.87 -9.59
N TYR A 116 -14.01 -9.75 -8.60
CA TYR A 116 -12.61 -9.37 -8.83
C TYR A 116 -11.77 -10.63 -9.05
N VAL A 117 -11.85 -11.14 -10.26
CA VAL A 117 -11.35 -12.47 -10.62
C VAL A 117 -9.90 -12.48 -11.12
N ASP A 118 -9.37 -11.31 -11.48
CA ASP A 118 -8.06 -11.19 -12.11
C ASP A 118 -7.04 -10.48 -11.21
N THR A 119 -5.80 -10.95 -11.31
CA THR A 119 -4.59 -10.25 -10.88
C THR A 119 -3.64 -10.17 -12.06
N VAL A 120 -3.00 -9.02 -12.29
CA VAL A 120 -2.18 -8.82 -13.48
C VAL A 120 -0.73 -8.51 -13.11
N LYS A 121 0.20 -9.03 -13.90
CA LYS A 121 1.64 -8.69 -13.80
C LYS A 121 1.99 -7.44 -14.62
N GLU A 122 1.23 -7.19 -15.67
CA GLU A 122 1.37 -6.04 -16.57
C GLU A 122 0.02 -5.35 -16.70
N ALA A 123 -0.01 -4.05 -16.42
CA ALA A 123 -1.23 -3.27 -16.43
C ALA A 123 -1.45 -2.61 -17.80
N ASN A 124 -2.63 -2.81 -18.36
CA ASN A 124 -3.11 -2.02 -19.50
C ASN A 124 -3.70 -0.68 -19.01
N PRO A 125 -4.05 0.26 -19.92
CA PRO A 125 -4.61 1.55 -19.52
C PRO A 125 -5.88 1.47 -18.67
N MET A 126 -6.74 0.45 -18.85
CA MET A 126 -7.94 0.26 -18.01
C MET A 126 -7.56 -0.12 -16.58
N HIS A 127 -6.64 -1.07 -16.41
CA HIS A 127 -6.13 -1.46 -15.10
C HIS A 127 -5.46 -0.27 -14.39
N LEU A 128 -4.64 0.51 -15.10
CA LEU A 128 -4.01 1.72 -14.55
C LEU A 128 -5.07 2.72 -14.06
N SER A 129 -6.07 3.03 -14.91
CA SER A 129 -7.15 3.95 -14.53
C SER A 129 -7.98 3.44 -13.36
N ALA A 130 -8.28 2.13 -13.30
CA ALA A 130 -9.03 1.53 -12.20
C ALA A 130 -8.30 1.66 -10.85
N CYS A 131 -6.99 1.41 -10.81
CA CYS A 131 -6.18 1.59 -9.61
C CYS A 131 -6.07 3.08 -9.22
N LEU A 132 -5.83 3.97 -10.17
CA LEU A 132 -5.76 5.41 -9.93
C LEU A 132 -7.09 5.96 -9.41
N LYS A 133 -8.22 5.46 -9.93
CA LYS A 133 -9.55 5.76 -9.40
C LYS A 133 -9.68 5.29 -7.96
N TRP A 134 -9.31 4.04 -7.67
CA TRP A 134 -9.36 3.50 -6.32
C TRP A 134 -8.54 4.37 -5.36
N LEU A 135 -7.28 4.68 -5.71
CA LEU A 135 -6.40 5.53 -4.89
C LEU A 135 -6.97 6.94 -4.70
N ALA A 136 -7.50 7.56 -5.74
CA ALA A 136 -8.07 8.90 -5.67
C ALA A 136 -9.26 8.97 -4.71
N TRP A 137 -10.19 8.01 -4.79
CA TRP A 137 -11.33 7.92 -3.88
C TRP A 137 -10.90 7.59 -2.45
N PHE A 138 -9.93 6.70 -2.29
CA PHE A 138 -9.35 6.37 -0.99
C PHE A 138 -8.75 7.61 -0.34
N HIS A 139 -7.89 8.33 -1.04
CA HIS A 139 -7.26 9.54 -0.52
C HIS A 139 -8.27 10.64 -0.21
N ALA A 140 -9.22 10.92 -1.11
CA ALA A 140 -10.25 11.95 -0.90
C ALA A 140 -11.09 11.67 0.36
N THR A 141 -11.51 10.42 0.54
CA THR A 141 -12.36 10.01 1.67
C THR A 141 -11.63 10.17 3.02
N HIS A 142 -10.30 10.08 3.01
CA HIS A 142 -9.50 10.11 4.23
C HIS A 142 -8.69 11.39 4.43
N ILE A 143 -8.94 12.46 3.66
CA ILE A 143 -8.31 13.77 3.91
C ILE A 143 -8.60 14.20 5.35
N GLN A 144 -7.52 14.58 6.09
CA GLN A 144 -7.55 14.98 7.51
C GLN A 144 -8.03 13.89 8.48
N ASN A 145 -8.09 12.62 8.06
CA ASN A 145 -8.35 11.53 8.97
C ASN A 145 -7.18 11.37 9.95
N PRO A 146 -7.41 11.30 11.28
CA PRO A 146 -6.35 11.19 12.27
C PRO A 146 -5.56 9.86 12.17
N GLY A 147 -6.14 8.82 11.58
CA GLY A 147 -5.48 7.52 11.40
C GLY A 147 -5.20 6.82 12.74
N ASP A 148 -6.15 6.85 13.67
CA ASP A 148 -5.99 6.27 15.00
C ASP A 148 -5.56 4.80 14.93
N LYS A 149 -4.50 4.46 15.66
CA LYS A 149 -3.87 3.13 15.70
C LYS A 149 -3.35 2.60 14.35
N LEU A 150 -3.24 3.47 13.33
CA LEU A 150 -2.54 3.20 12.09
C LEU A 150 -1.09 3.71 12.19
N TRP A 151 -0.28 3.50 11.13
CA TRP A 151 1.04 4.08 11.10
C TRP A 151 0.95 5.62 11.15
N GLU A 152 1.71 6.23 12.03
CA GLU A 152 1.82 7.70 12.10
C GLU A 152 2.35 8.27 10.78
N SER A 153 3.26 7.54 10.13
CA SER A 153 3.68 7.78 8.78
C SER A 153 3.51 6.49 7.99
N GLY A 154 2.52 6.45 7.12
CA GLY A 154 2.26 5.32 6.23
C GLY A 154 3.41 5.12 5.25
N THR A 155 3.52 3.90 4.73
CA THR A 155 4.51 3.36 3.80
C THR A 155 5.54 2.42 4.45
N TYR A 156 5.83 1.31 3.77
CA TYR A 156 6.81 0.33 4.27
C TYR A 156 8.26 0.81 4.22
N TRP A 157 8.52 1.93 3.53
CA TRP A 157 9.86 2.52 3.38
C TRP A 157 10.08 3.78 4.22
N HIS A 158 9.19 4.09 5.15
CA HIS A 158 9.28 5.29 5.96
C HIS A 158 10.64 5.39 6.68
N ILE A 159 11.23 6.57 6.67
CA ILE A 159 12.60 6.80 7.11
C ILE A 159 12.88 6.34 8.57
N GLU A 160 11.94 6.57 9.49
CA GLU A 160 12.11 6.20 10.90
C GLU A 160 12.02 4.68 11.12
N THR A 161 11.34 3.96 10.24
CA THR A 161 11.22 2.50 10.31
C THR A 161 12.28 1.78 9.50
N ARG A 162 13.14 2.53 8.77
CA ARG A 162 14.17 2.02 7.85
C ARG A 162 15.52 2.74 8.04
N PRO A 163 16.05 2.81 9.28
CA PRO A 163 17.34 3.45 9.53
C PRO A 163 18.51 2.73 8.87
N ASP A 164 18.46 1.39 8.79
CA ASP A 164 19.55 0.59 8.22
C ASP A 164 19.71 0.88 6.71
N GLU A 165 18.61 1.00 5.99
CA GLU A 165 18.62 1.35 4.55
C GLU A 165 19.07 2.79 4.32
N LEU A 166 18.76 3.71 5.24
CA LEU A 166 19.29 5.07 5.18
C LEU A 166 20.80 5.10 5.44
N GLU A 167 21.27 4.31 6.40
CA GLU A 167 22.70 4.22 6.70
C GLU A 167 23.47 3.61 5.53
N ALA A 168 22.93 2.56 4.92
CA ALA A 168 23.52 1.88 3.75
C ALA A 168 23.46 2.69 2.45
N LEU A 169 22.73 3.82 2.42
CA LEU A 169 22.59 4.64 1.23
C LEU A 169 23.92 5.27 0.81
N LEU A 170 24.42 4.88 -0.36
CA LEU A 170 25.69 5.37 -0.91
C LEU A 170 25.61 6.69 -1.66
N ASP A 171 24.40 7.14 -2.07
CA ASP A 171 24.17 8.43 -2.72
C ASP A 171 24.27 9.57 -1.70
N PRO A 172 25.38 10.35 -1.69
CA PRO A 172 25.61 11.34 -0.63
C PRO A 172 24.65 12.52 -0.74
N VAL A 173 24.19 12.84 -1.94
CA VAL A 173 23.28 13.98 -2.17
C VAL A 173 21.90 13.63 -1.67
N LEU A 174 21.40 12.45 -2.07
CA LEU A 174 20.09 11.98 -1.63
C LEU A 174 20.08 11.70 -0.11
N LYS A 175 21.15 11.12 0.45
CA LYS A 175 21.31 10.90 1.89
C LYS A 175 21.25 12.21 2.68
N LYS A 176 21.95 13.25 2.22
CA LYS A 176 21.94 14.59 2.83
C LYS A 176 20.52 15.20 2.85
N HIS A 177 19.73 15.00 1.79
CA HIS A 177 18.39 15.59 1.68
C HIS A 177 17.28 14.71 2.24
N ALA A 178 17.57 13.49 2.67
CA ALA A 178 16.56 12.50 3.09
C ALA A 178 15.59 13.03 4.15
N LYS A 179 16.11 13.72 5.18
CA LYS A 179 15.28 14.32 6.24
C LYS A 179 14.42 15.48 5.73
N GLN A 180 14.95 16.29 4.82
CA GLN A 180 14.19 17.42 4.24
C GLN A 180 13.06 16.90 3.32
N ILE A 181 13.32 15.84 2.55
CA ILE A 181 12.31 15.13 1.75
C ILE A 181 11.17 14.65 2.66
N ASP A 182 11.50 13.95 3.74
CA ASP A 182 10.51 13.45 4.69
C ASP A 182 9.69 14.57 5.34
N LEU A 183 10.35 15.62 5.83
CA LEU A 183 9.69 16.79 6.42
C LEU A 183 8.76 17.50 5.43
N LYS A 184 9.17 17.59 4.15
CA LYS A 184 8.33 18.19 3.10
C LYS A 184 7.06 17.39 2.85
N LEU A 185 7.15 16.07 2.84
CA LEU A 185 5.99 15.18 2.66
C LEU A 185 5.10 15.16 3.91
N LYS A 186 5.67 15.14 5.11
CA LYS A 186 4.93 15.23 6.37
C LYS A 186 4.23 16.58 6.56
N GLY A 187 4.86 17.67 6.12
CA GLY A 187 4.30 19.02 6.17
C GLY A 187 3.38 19.39 5.01
N ALA A 188 3.08 18.46 4.11
CA ALA A 188 2.19 18.71 3.00
C ALA A 188 0.77 19.08 3.49
N PRO A 189 0.13 20.11 2.93
CA PRO A 189 -1.28 20.38 3.21
C PRO A 189 -2.16 19.19 2.85
N PHE A 190 -3.32 19.08 3.50
CA PHE A 190 -4.31 18.05 3.24
C PHE A 190 -3.76 16.62 3.40
N GLN A 191 -3.01 16.35 4.50
CA GLN A 191 -2.60 14.97 4.82
C GLN A 191 -3.82 14.04 4.76
N THR A 192 -3.60 12.83 4.23
CA THR A 192 -4.62 11.79 4.12
C THR A 192 -4.13 10.48 4.72
N LEU A 193 -4.90 9.41 4.61
CA LEU A 193 -4.36 8.07 4.75
C LEU A 193 -3.80 7.62 3.41
N VAL A 194 -2.66 6.96 3.43
CA VAL A 194 -2.06 6.26 2.29
C VAL A 194 -2.16 4.75 2.52
N HIS A 195 -2.35 3.97 1.46
CA HIS A 195 -2.30 2.50 1.52
C HIS A 195 -0.94 2.02 2.02
N GLY A 196 0.11 2.71 1.63
CA GLY A 196 1.48 2.50 2.09
C GLY A 196 2.22 1.34 1.42
N ASP A 197 1.53 0.49 0.65
CA ASP A 197 2.09 -0.53 -0.25
C ASP A 197 1.25 -0.67 -1.53
N ALA A 198 0.86 0.45 -2.14
CA ALA A 198 -0.01 0.54 -3.32
C ALA A 198 0.69 0.07 -4.61
N LYS A 199 1.32 -1.10 -4.60
CA LYS A 199 1.90 -1.71 -5.81
C LYS A 199 0.83 -2.46 -6.61
N LEU A 200 1.03 -2.61 -7.93
CA LEU A 200 0.10 -3.31 -8.83
C LEU A 200 -0.32 -4.69 -8.29
N ALA A 201 0.61 -5.45 -7.69
CA ALA A 201 0.36 -6.77 -7.14
C ALA A 201 -0.63 -6.81 -5.96
N ASN A 202 -0.95 -5.66 -5.36
CA ASN A 202 -1.91 -5.53 -4.27
C ASN A 202 -3.30 -5.08 -4.75
N PHE A 203 -3.55 -5.17 -6.07
CA PHE A 203 -4.87 -4.91 -6.67
C PHE A 203 -5.40 -6.15 -7.38
N CYS A 204 -6.70 -6.42 -7.16
CA CYS A 204 -7.49 -7.40 -7.88
C CYS A 204 -8.49 -6.67 -8.80
N PHE A 205 -8.80 -7.25 -9.95
CA PHE A 205 -9.59 -6.59 -11.00
C PHE A 205 -10.83 -7.40 -11.37
N THR A 206 -11.88 -6.69 -11.78
CA THR A 206 -13.00 -7.30 -12.50
C THR A 206 -12.53 -7.83 -13.86
N ALA A 207 -13.22 -8.82 -14.42
CA ALA A 207 -12.86 -9.45 -15.70
C ALA A 207 -12.72 -8.47 -16.86
N ASP A 208 -13.43 -7.32 -16.83
CA ASP A 208 -13.30 -6.26 -17.82
C ASP A 208 -12.18 -5.23 -17.49
N GLY A 209 -11.50 -5.40 -16.37
CA GLY A 209 -10.41 -4.54 -15.90
C GLY A 209 -10.80 -3.12 -15.47
N LYS A 210 -12.11 -2.81 -15.40
CA LYS A 210 -12.60 -1.44 -15.15
C LYS A 210 -12.71 -1.08 -13.67
N GLN A 211 -12.72 -2.07 -12.79
CA GLN A 211 -12.76 -1.87 -11.35
C GLN A 211 -11.60 -2.59 -10.68
N ALA A 212 -11.09 -1.97 -9.62
CA ALA A 212 -10.04 -2.54 -8.79
C ALA A 212 -10.49 -2.64 -7.33
N ALA A 213 -10.01 -3.66 -6.64
CA ALA A 213 -10.09 -3.81 -5.20
C ALA A 213 -8.67 -3.95 -4.63
N ALA A 214 -8.38 -3.30 -3.50
CA ALA A 214 -7.07 -3.35 -2.89
C ALA A 214 -7.01 -4.35 -1.73
N VAL A 215 -5.83 -4.90 -1.49
CA VAL A 215 -5.49 -5.84 -0.42
C VAL A 215 -4.14 -5.50 0.21
N ASP A 216 -3.83 -6.11 1.37
CA ASP A 216 -2.53 -5.99 2.07
C ASP A 216 -2.28 -4.59 2.66
N PHE A 217 -3.09 -4.21 3.64
CA PHE A 217 -3.06 -2.91 4.32
C PHE A 217 -2.07 -2.84 5.50
N GLN A 218 -0.97 -3.58 5.46
CA GLN A 218 0.00 -3.64 6.56
C GLN A 218 0.71 -2.31 6.86
N TYR A 219 0.71 -1.39 5.90
CA TYR A 219 1.43 -0.12 6.00
C TYR A 219 0.53 1.10 5.83
N VAL A 220 -0.77 0.90 6.01
CA VAL A 220 -1.75 2.00 5.97
C VAL A 220 -1.51 2.98 7.12
N GLY A 221 -1.51 4.27 6.81
CA GLY A 221 -1.26 5.32 7.80
C GLY A 221 -1.31 6.72 7.20
N LYS A 222 -1.01 7.73 8.00
CA LYS A 222 -1.01 9.12 7.52
C LYS A 222 0.08 9.37 6.49
N GLY A 223 -0.20 10.23 5.51
CA GLY A 223 0.81 10.59 4.52
C GLY A 223 0.30 11.53 3.43
N CYS A 224 1.25 11.94 2.59
CA CYS A 224 0.95 12.62 1.35
C CYS A 224 0.51 11.58 0.29
N ALA A 225 -0.63 11.78 -0.34
CA ALA A 225 -1.21 10.90 -1.36
C ALA A 225 -0.23 10.53 -2.49
N MET A 226 0.68 11.43 -2.83
CA MET A 226 1.66 11.20 -3.89
C MET A 226 2.64 10.05 -3.58
N LYS A 227 2.77 9.62 -2.32
CA LYS A 227 3.57 8.43 -1.96
C LYS A 227 2.99 7.16 -2.59
N ASP A 228 1.67 6.98 -2.51
CA ASP A 228 1.00 5.84 -3.14
C ASP A 228 1.01 5.93 -4.67
N VAL A 229 0.80 7.12 -5.23
CA VAL A 229 0.83 7.30 -6.69
C VAL A 229 2.22 7.01 -7.26
N ALA A 230 3.28 7.46 -6.60
CA ALA A 230 4.66 7.17 -6.99
C ALA A 230 4.98 5.67 -6.91
N LEU A 231 4.62 5.01 -5.80
CA LEU A 231 4.82 3.56 -5.67
C LEU A 231 4.01 2.78 -6.70
N PHE A 232 2.75 3.15 -6.92
CA PHE A 232 1.90 2.52 -7.91
C PHE A 232 2.53 2.60 -9.29
N MET A 233 2.86 3.80 -9.76
CA MET A 233 3.49 4.00 -11.07
C MET A 233 4.79 3.20 -11.18
N SER A 234 5.64 3.18 -10.15
CA SER A 234 6.91 2.45 -10.13
C SER A 234 6.76 0.93 -10.27
N SER A 235 5.57 0.39 -10.01
CA SER A 235 5.27 -1.05 -10.05
C SER A 235 4.40 -1.45 -11.24
N ALA A 236 3.65 -0.51 -11.81
CA ALA A 236 2.63 -0.76 -12.83
C ALA A 236 3.03 -0.29 -14.23
N VAL A 237 4.07 0.56 -14.32
CA VAL A 237 4.57 1.12 -15.58
C VAL A 237 6.00 0.68 -15.80
N ALA A 238 6.29 0.16 -16.99
CA ALA A 238 7.65 -0.21 -17.36
C ALA A 238 8.59 1.03 -17.36
N PRO A 239 9.84 0.91 -16.87
CA PRO A 239 10.75 2.06 -16.73
C PRO A 239 10.87 2.91 -17.99
N GLN A 240 10.91 2.28 -19.15
CA GLN A 240 11.06 2.94 -20.46
C GLN A 240 9.85 3.78 -20.87
N GLN A 241 8.68 3.52 -20.26
CA GLN A 241 7.43 4.21 -20.53
C GLN A 241 7.10 5.29 -19.48
N CYS A 242 7.87 5.35 -18.38
CA CYS A 242 7.55 6.23 -17.27
C CYS A 242 7.51 7.71 -17.69
N THR A 243 8.52 8.17 -18.43
CA THR A 243 8.57 9.57 -18.91
C THR A 243 7.35 9.95 -19.76
N GLU A 244 6.94 9.07 -20.66
CA GLU A 244 5.79 9.29 -21.52
C GLU A 244 4.44 9.24 -20.78
N LYS A 245 4.36 8.34 -19.80
CA LYS A 245 3.09 8.08 -19.08
C LYS A 245 2.87 8.95 -17.85
N GLU A 246 3.90 9.62 -17.30
CA GLU A 246 3.82 10.41 -16.08
C GLU A 246 2.64 11.39 -16.09
N GLN A 247 2.59 12.23 -17.10
CA GLN A 247 1.54 13.26 -17.23
C GLN A 247 0.16 12.61 -17.28
N TRP A 248 -0.01 11.55 -18.06
CA TRP A 248 -1.29 10.83 -18.16
C TRP A 248 -1.70 10.19 -16.82
N ILE A 249 -0.76 9.57 -16.09
CA ILE A 249 -0.99 8.99 -14.77
C ILE A 249 -1.47 10.07 -13.78
N LEU A 250 -0.77 11.21 -13.74
CA LEU A 250 -1.12 12.29 -12.84
C LEU A 250 -2.48 12.91 -13.22
N ASP A 251 -2.72 13.18 -14.49
CA ASP A 251 -3.98 13.76 -14.94
C ASP A 251 -5.16 12.82 -14.71
N THR A 252 -4.97 11.51 -14.92
CA THR A 252 -6.00 10.49 -14.63
C THR A 252 -6.28 10.43 -13.14
N TYR A 253 -5.25 10.40 -12.29
CA TYR A 253 -5.41 10.41 -10.83
C TYR A 253 -6.15 11.67 -10.36
N PHE A 254 -5.71 12.86 -10.78
CA PHE A 254 -6.31 14.13 -10.35
C PHE A 254 -7.72 14.33 -10.92
N GLY A 255 -8.02 13.78 -12.11
CA GLY A 255 -9.38 13.74 -12.65
C GLY A 255 -10.33 12.96 -11.72
N HIS A 256 -9.93 11.74 -11.32
CA HIS A 256 -10.72 10.95 -10.36
C HIS A 256 -10.75 11.57 -8.96
N LEU A 257 -9.68 12.25 -8.54
CA LEU A 257 -9.64 12.96 -7.26
C LEU A 257 -10.65 14.11 -7.20
N ARG A 258 -10.83 14.83 -8.31
CA ARG A 258 -11.86 15.86 -8.42
C ARG A 258 -13.25 15.28 -8.17
N GLU A 259 -13.61 14.22 -8.89
CA GLU A 259 -14.90 13.54 -8.71
C GLU A 259 -15.10 13.06 -7.25
N ALA A 260 -14.05 12.53 -6.66
CA ALA A 260 -14.09 12.01 -5.29
C ALA A 260 -14.24 13.13 -4.25
N ILE A 261 -13.50 14.25 -4.38
CA ILE A 261 -13.61 15.40 -3.47
C ILE A 261 -14.99 16.04 -3.60
N ASP A 262 -15.49 16.28 -4.81
CA ASP A 262 -16.81 16.87 -5.04
C ASP A 262 -17.91 16.01 -4.39
N SER A 263 -17.73 14.68 -4.35
CA SER A 263 -18.70 13.75 -3.76
C SER A 263 -18.57 13.59 -2.24
N THR A 264 -17.35 13.56 -1.70
CA THR A 264 -17.09 13.17 -0.29
C THR A 264 -16.69 14.33 0.60
N GLN A 265 -16.14 15.39 0.03
CA GLN A 265 -15.59 16.55 0.75
C GLN A 265 -16.05 17.89 0.12
N PRO A 266 -17.36 18.15 -0.02
CA PRO A 266 -17.90 19.26 -0.82
C PRO A 266 -17.50 20.66 -0.33
N LYS A 267 -16.92 20.78 0.87
CA LYS A 267 -16.39 22.02 1.44
C LYS A 267 -14.93 22.26 1.10
N LEU A 268 -14.26 21.27 0.54
CA LEU A 268 -12.84 21.31 0.21
C LEU A 268 -12.66 21.75 -1.24
N SER A 269 -11.76 22.69 -1.48
CA SER A 269 -11.41 23.11 -2.84
C SER A 269 -10.48 22.07 -3.49
N TYR A 270 -10.96 21.35 -4.50
CA TYR A 270 -10.14 20.45 -5.30
C TYR A 270 -8.90 21.15 -5.87
N SER A 271 -9.03 22.38 -6.37
CA SER A 271 -7.92 23.10 -6.99
C SER A 271 -6.79 23.40 -5.98
N GLU A 272 -7.13 23.63 -4.71
CA GLU A 272 -6.13 23.81 -3.65
C GLU A 272 -5.43 22.49 -3.31
N VAL A 273 -6.15 21.37 -3.28
CA VAL A 273 -5.56 20.03 -3.07
C VAL A 273 -4.63 19.67 -4.22
N GLU A 274 -5.06 19.82 -5.46
CA GLU A 274 -4.21 19.54 -6.62
C GLU A 274 -2.95 20.42 -6.64
N LYS A 275 -3.09 21.71 -6.41
CA LYS A 275 -1.97 22.64 -6.33
C LYS A 275 -0.97 22.26 -5.24
N ALA A 276 -1.47 21.72 -4.11
CA ALA A 276 -0.61 21.28 -3.01
C ALA A 276 0.06 19.93 -3.30
N TRP A 277 -0.65 18.96 -3.89
CA TRP A 277 -0.16 17.59 -4.03
C TRP A 277 0.64 17.32 -5.30
N ARG A 278 0.19 17.83 -6.46
CA ARG A 278 0.85 17.53 -7.75
C ARG A 278 2.37 17.81 -7.75
N PRO A 279 2.86 18.94 -7.22
CA PRO A 279 4.31 19.19 -7.16
C PRO A 279 5.08 18.25 -6.23
N LEU A 280 4.40 17.54 -5.33
CA LEU A 280 5.02 16.61 -4.39
C LEU A 280 5.29 15.22 -5.00
N PHE A 281 4.85 14.96 -6.22
CA PHE A 281 5.06 13.65 -6.87
C PHE A 281 6.55 13.30 -6.99
N CYS A 282 7.38 14.19 -7.51
CA CYS A 282 8.82 13.96 -7.60
C CYS A 282 9.47 13.80 -6.22
N ILE A 283 8.98 14.53 -5.19
CA ILE A 283 9.49 14.45 -3.82
C ILE A 283 9.13 13.09 -3.20
N ALA A 284 7.89 12.62 -3.41
CA ALA A 284 7.45 11.29 -2.98
C ALA A 284 8.23 10.17 -3.67
N TRP A 285 8.54 10.34 -4.95
CA TRP A 285 9.40 9.42 -5.68
C TRP A 285 10.83 9.39 -5.13
N ALA A 286 11.41 10.55 -4.84
CA ALA A 286 12.74 10.65 -4.23
C ALA A 286 12.81 9.98 -2.84
N ASP A 287 11.74 10.09 -2.03
CA ASP A 287 11.64 9.36 -0.75
C ASP A 287 11.67 7.84 -0.97
N PHE A 288 10.92 7.34 -1.96
CA PHE A 288 10.95 5.92 -2.32
C PHE A 288 12.32 5.50 -2.90
N GLN A 289 12.91 6.31 -3.77
CA GLN A 289 14.23 6.06 -4.36
C GLN A 289 15.34 5.98 -3.30
N ARG A 290 15.29 6.83 -2.27
CA ARG A 290 16.17 6.77 -1.10
C ARG A 290 16.17 5.37 -0.48
N PHE A 291 14.98 4.82 -0.26
CA PHE A 291 14.83 3.48 0.31
C PHE A 291 15.37 2.42 -0.65
N VAL A 292 14.99 2.46 -1.93
CA VAL A 292 15.40 1.45 -2.92
C VAL A 292 16.92 1.41 -3.06
N LYS A 293 17.60 2.56 -3.15
CA LYS A 293 19.06 2.66 -3.25
C LYS A 293 19.77 2.15 -2.01
N GLY A 294 19.21 2.36 -0.81
CA GLY A 294 19.78 1.83 0.44
C GLY A 294 19.53 0.33 0.61
N TRP A 295 18.35 -0.15 0.18
CA TRP A 295 17.95 -1.55 0.33
C TRP A 295 18.60 -2.49 -0.69
N SER A 296 18.66 -2.06 -1.95
CA SER A 296 19.16 -2.86 -3.08
C SER A 296 19.76 -1.94 -4.15
N PRO A 297 21.03 -1.55 -4.05
CA PRO A 297 21.66 -0.57 -4.94
C PRO A 297 21.66 -0.94 -6.42
N SER A 298 21.48 -2.22 -6.76
CA SER A 298 21.37 -2.72 -8.14
C SER A 298 19.93 -3.01 -8.58
N HIS A 299 18.93 -2.52 -7.85
CA HIS A 299 17.53 -2.79 -8.16
C HIS A 299 17.12 -2.14 -9.49
N TRP A 300 16.35 -2.86 -10.31
CA TRP A 300 15.91 -2.40 -11.65
C TRP A 300 15.08 -1.10 -11.64
N LYS A 301 14.49 -0.74 -10.50
CA LYS A 301 13.80 0.56 -10.29
C LYS A 301 14.75 1.75 -10.18
N ILE A 302 16.06 1.53 -10.19
CA ILE A 302 17.07 2.59 -10.26
C ILE A 302 17.42 2.75 -11.74
N ASN A 303 16.95 3.82 -12.36
CA ASN A 303 17.07 4.08 -13.78
C ASN A 303 17.04 5.59 -14.07
N ASP A 304 17.28 6.01 -15.31
CA ASP A 304 17.41 7.43 -15.70
C ASP A 304 16.18 8.26 -15.32
N TYR A 305 14.97 7.70 -15.46
CA TYR A 305 13.75 8.40 -15.08
C TYR A 305 13.71 8.69 -13.57
N THR A 306 14.01 7.69 -12.73
CA THR A 306 13.99 7.85 -11.28
C THR A 306 15.10 8.76 -10.77
N GLU A 307 16.25 8.76 -11.43
CA GLU A 307 17.34 9.70 -11.14
C GLU A 307 16.96 11.14 -11.53
N ALA A 308 16.30 11.34 -12.67
CA ALA A 308 15.81 12.65 -13.08
C ALA A 308 14.79 13.23 -12.09
N LEU A 309 13.80 12.43 -11.65
CA LEU A 309 12.84 12.84 -10.60
C LEU A 309 13.51 13.15 -9.28
N THR A 310 14.48 12.34 -8.86
CA THR A 310 15.24 12.57 -7.62
C THR A 310 15.99 13.91 -7.69
N LYS A 311 16.64 14.21 -8.82
CA LYS A 311 17.30 15.49 -9.04
C LYS A 311 16.30 16.65 -8.98
N GLN A 312 15.16 16.54 -9.67
CA GLN A 312 14.10 17.54 -9.65
C GLN A 312 13.58 17.80 -8.22
N ALA A 313 13.40 16.75 -7.43
CA ALA A 313 12.98 16.87 -6.03
C ALA A 313 13.99 17.66 -5.18
N ILE A 314 15.28 17.35 -5.32
CA ILE A 314 16.36 18.05 -4.61
C ILE A 314 16.43 19.53 -5.01
N GLU A 315 16.30 19.82 -6.31
CA GLU A 315 16.26 21.22 -6.80
C GLU A 315 15.05 21.99 -6.26
N ALA A 316 13.86 21.33 -6.17
CA ALA A 316 12.66 21.93 -5.63
C ALA A 316 12.79 22.24 -4.12
N ILE A 317 13.45 21.37 -3.36
CA ILE A 317 13.72 21.58 -1.94
C ILE A 317 14.70 22.74 -1.74
N ASN A 318 15.78 22.78 -2.51
CA ASN A 318 16.82 23.83 -2.37
C ASN A 318 16.31 25.23 -2.76
N LYS A 319 15.31 25.34 -3.66
CA LYS A 319 14.69 26.64 -4.02
C LYS A 319 13.77 27.20 -2.93
N GLN A 320 13.38 26.39 -1.95
CA GLN A 320 12.45 26.79 -0.88
C GLN A 320 13.15 26.97 0.48
N ALA A 321 14.44 26.59 0.59
CA ALA A 321 15.30 26.79 1.74
C ALA A 321 15.95 28.19 1.67
#